data_e0a72cf40378198d26cb7b456067d1f2
#
_entry.id   e0a72cf40378198d26cb7b456067d1f2
#
_cell.length_a   1.000
_cell.length_b   1.000
_cell.length_c   1.000
_cell.angle_alpha   90.00
_cell.angle_beta   90.00
_cell.angle_gamma   90.00
#
_symmetry.space_group_name_H-M   'P 1'
#
loop_
_entity.id
_entity.type
_entity.pdbx_description
1 polymer ?
#
loop_
_entity_poly.entity_id
_entity_poly.type
_entity_poly.pdbx_seq_one_letter_code
_entity_poly.pdbx_strand_id
1 'polypeptide(L)'
;MHCNFXXXXASYYLDQDEKAKKIREAYVAYLVKLFGLIGEGANAQKSAEEVLSLETEIAKSHATPVELRDPIKNYHKFAVQEFQKQTPNLNWKDILRRLDVKTDTILVQQPKFYLALNNLLKSQSLDSWKTKLKADLANASAAALSKGFREAKFELFGKTLNGQ
;
A
#
# COMPACT_ATOMS: atom_id res chain seq x y z
N MET A 1 11.12 -0.92 9.91
CA MET A 1 10.24 -1.63 8.96
C MET A 1 9.58 -0.60 8.05
N HIS A 2 10.03 -0.52 6.81
CA HIS A 2 9.38 0.35 5.82
C HIS A 2 8.11 -0.38 5.38
N CYS A 3 6.97 0.18 5.74
CA CYS A 3 5.69 -0.34 5.29
C CYS A 3 5.50 0.08 3.83
N ASN A 4 6.01 -0.71 2.88
CA ASN A 4 5.85 -0.48 1.44
C ASN A 4 4.47 -0.96 1.01
N PHE A 5 3.44 -0.23 1.44
CA PHE A 5 2.12 -0.40 0.83
C PHE A 5 2.05 0.20 -0.56
N UNK A 6 2.83 1.04 -0.86
CA UNK A 6 2.91 1.55 -2.16
C UNK A 6 4.30 1.31 -2.65
N UNK A 7 4.39 1.09 -3.65
CA UNK A 7 5.63 0.91 -4.23
C UNK A 7 6.47 2.08 -4.22
N UNK A 8 5.85 3.10 -4.21
CA UNK A 8 6.49 4.34 -4.22
C UNK A 8 6.33 5.02 -2.89
N UNK A 9 6.94 6.02 -2.81
CA UNK A 9 6.78 6.89 -1.71
C UNK A 9 5.48 7.57 -1.92
N ALA A 10 4.93 8.30 -0.82
CA ALA A 10 3.66 8.98 -0.95
C ALA A 10 3.69 10.12 -1.98
N SER A 11 4.84 10.78 -2.10
CA SER A 11 4.99 11.88 -3.07
C SER A 11 4.69 11.46 -4.52
N TYR A 12 5.02 10.24 -4.90
CA TYR A 12 4.71 9.77 -6.27
C TYR A 12 3.20 9.73 -6.52
N TYR A 13 2.43 9.43 -5.50
CA TYR A 13 0.96 9.40 -5.60
C TYR A 13 0.35 10.79 -5.54
N LEU A 14 0.93 11.71 -4.78
CA LEU A 14 0.28 12.97 -4.38
C LEU A 14 0.79 14.21 -5.12
N ASP A 15 2.06 14.24 -5.52
CA ASP A 15 2.64 15.42 -6.18
C ASP A 15 2.08 15.58 -7.59
N GLN A 16 1.98 16.86 -8.00
CA GLN A 16 1.37 17.21 -9.29
C GLN A 16 2.41 17.64 -10.34
N ASP A 17 3.70 17.47 -10.06
CA ASP A 17 4.74 17.80 -11.02
C ASP A 17 4.82 16.74 -12.15
N GLU A 18 5.50 17.11 -13.24
CA GLU A 18 5.60 16.24 -14.42
C GLU A 18 6.27 14.89 -14.12
N LYS A 19 7.26 14.91 -13.21
CA LYS A 19 7.97 13.69 -12.82
C LYS A 19 7.01 12.71 -12.14
N ALA A 20 6.22 13.19 -11.16
CA ALA A 20 5.26 12.35 -10.45
C ALA A 20 4.17 11.80 -11.38
N LYS A 21 3.70 12.64 -12.33
CA LYS A 21 2.71 12.20 -13.32
C LYS A 21 3.25 11.06 -14.18
N LYS A 22 4.48 11.21 -14.70
CA LYS A 22 5.13 10.17 -15.51
C LYS A 22 5.31 8.86 -14.73
N ILE A 23 5.66 8.96 -13.45
CA ILE A 23 5.81 7.79 -12.59
C ILE A 23 4.44 7.08 -12.41
N ARG A 24 3.36 7.85 -12.17
CA ARG A 24 2.01 7.25 -12.06
C ARG A 24 1.58 6.56 -13.35
N GLU A 25 1.85 7.18 -14.51
CA GLU A 25 1.55 6.57 -15.81
C GLU A 25 2.32 5.26 -16.00
N ALA A 26 3.61 5.26 -15.68
CA ALA A 26 4.45 4.06 -15.75
C ALA A 26 3.96 2.98 -14.78
N TYR A 27 3.51 3.38 -13.59
CA TYR A 27 2.97 2.46 -12.60
C TYR A 27 1.67 1.81 -13.09
N VAL A 28 0.75 2.59 -13.65
CA VAL A 28 -0.47 2.04 -14.24
C VAL A 28 -0.12 1.04 -15.35
N ALA A 29 0.80 1.41 -16.25
CA ALA A 29 1.24 0.51 -17.32
C ALA A 29 1.82 -0.80 -16.77
N TYR A 30 2.59 -0.71 -15.68
CA TYR A 30 3.13 -1.88 -14.99
C TYR A 30 2.01 -2.77 -14.44
N LEU A 31 1.03 -2.16 -13.75
CA LEU A 31 -0.10 -2.91 -13.20
C LEU A 31 -0.92 -3.59 -14.30
N VAL A 32 -1.13 -2.91 -15.42
CA VAL A 32 -1.83 -3.51 -16.59
C VAL A 32 -1.10 -4.76 -17.05
N LYS A 33 0.23 -4.69 -17.15
CA LYS A 33 1.05 -5.87 -17.51
C LYS A 33 0.90 -6.99 -16.49
N LEU A 34 0.93 -6.65 -15.19
CA LEU A 34 0.76 -7.66 -14.12
C LEU A 34 -0.60 -8.36 -14.24
N PHE A 35 -1.69 -7.58 -14.40
CA PHE A 35 -3.03 -8.16 -14.52
C PHE A 35 -3.14 -9.04 -15.76
N GLY A 36 -2.54 -8.62 -16.88
CA GLY A 36 -2.49 -9.46 -18.08
C GLY A 36 -1.77 -10.79 -17.84
N LEU A 37 -0.64 -10.74 -17.12
CA LEU A 37 0.18 -11.93 -16.87
C LEU A 37 -0.49 -12.93 -15.90
N ILE A 38 -1.40 -12.46 -15.03
CA ILE A 38 -2.17 -13.36 -14.15
C ILE A 38 -3.52 -13.78 -14.75
N GLY A 39 -3.74 -13.48 -16.04
CA GLY A 39 -4.94 -13.92 -16.75
C GLY A 39 -6.14 -12.99 -16.64
N GLU A 40 -5.95 -11.76 -16.16
CA GLU A 40 -7.03 -10.79 -15.99
C GLU A 40 -6.94 -9.60 -16.96
N GLY A 41 -6.43 -9.86 -18.15
CA GLY A 41 -6.18 -8.81 -19.16
C GLY A 41 -7.40 -8.04 -19.63
N ALA A 42 -8.58 -8.68 -19.67
CA ALA A 42 -9.80 -8.04 -20.17
C ALA A 42 -10.17 -6.77 -19.39
N ASN A 43 -9.91 -6.74 -18.09
CA ASN A 43 -10.21 -5.59 -17.23
C ASN A 43 -8.95 -4.93 -16.65
N ALA A 44 -7.78 -5.21 -17.24
CA ALA A 44 -6.50 -4.81 -16.66
C ALA A 44 -6.38 -3.29 -16.46
N GLN A 45 -6.84 -2.49 -17.42
CA GLN A 45 -6.76 -1.03 -17.32
C GLN A 45 -7.61 -0.52 -16.14
N LYS A 46 -8.85 -0.97 -16.06
CA LYS A 46 -9.76 -0.58 -14.99
C LYS A 46 -9.22 -1.01 -13.63
N SER A 47 -8.74 -2.25 -13.53
CA SER A 47 -8.16 -2.78 -12.29
C SER A 47 -6.91 -1.99 -11.85
N ALA A 48 -6.05 -1.64 -12.81
CA ALA A 48 -4.84 -0.85 -12.52
C ALA A 48 -5.19 0.54 -11.98
N GLU A 49 -6.16 1.21 -12.59
CA GLU A 49 -6.62 2.52 -12.14
C GLU A 49 -7.27 2.45 -10.76
N GLU A 50 -8.02 1.40 -10.49
CA GLU A 50 -8.64 1.14 -9.19
C GLU A 50 -7.57 0.96 -8.10
N VAL A 51 -6.52 0.19 -8.39
CA VAL A 51 -5.39 0.01 -7.46
C VAL A 51 -4.71 1.36 -7.19
N LEU A 52 -4.40 2.13 -8.25
CA LEU A 52 -3.76 3.44 -8.08
C LEU A 52 -4.64 4.37 -7.23
N SER A 53 -5.95 4.38 -7.46
CA SER A 53 -6.89 5.21 -6.71
C SER A 53 -6.88 4.83 -5.23
N LEU A 54 -6.98 3.55 -4.90
CA LEU A 54 -6.99 3.07 -3.52
C LEU A 54 -5.65 3.38 -2.82
N GLU A 55 -4.54 3.14 -3.51
CA GLU A 55 -3.20 3.45 -2.96
C GLU A 55 -3.00 4.95 -2.74
N THR A 56 -3.58 5.79 -3.61
CA THR A 56 -3.53 7.24 -3.44
C THR A 56 -4.25 7.66 -2.15
N GLU A 57 -5.42 7.07 -1.88
CA GLU A 57 -6.13 7.34 -0.63
C GLU A 57 -5.32 6.90 0.60
N ILE A 58 -4.66 5.75 0.52
CA ILE A 58 -3.77 5.28 1.59
C ILE A 58 -2.59 6.26 1.76
N ALA A 59 -1.99 6.70 0.66
CA ALA A 59 -0.82 7.60 0.68
C ALA A 59 -1.12 8.93 1.37
N LYS A 60 -2.34 9.43 1.27
CA LYS A 60 -2.76 10.69 1.94
C LYS A 60 -2.60 10.64 3.46
N SER A 61 -2.62 9.45 4.04
CA SER A 61 -2.56 9.27 5.49
C SER A 61 -1.13 9.06 6.03
N HIS A 62 -0.16 8.86 5.14
CA HIS A 62 1.22 8.59 5.58
C HIS A 62 1.91 9.84 6.11
N ALA A 63 2.61 9.69 7.23
CA ALA A 63 3.46 10.75 7.78
C ALA A 63 4.62 11.03 6.83
N THR A 64 5.01 12.29 6.76
CA THR A 64 6.18 12.68 5.97
C THR A 64 7.46 12.16 6.62
N PRO A 65 8.55 12.00 5.84
CA PRO A 65 9.83 11.61 6.44
C PRO A 65 10.30 12.55 7.56
N VAL A 66 9.98 13.84 7.45
CA VAL A 66 10.33 14.83 8.48
C VAL A 66 9.57 14.52 9.79
N GLU A 67 8.27 14.27 9.68
CA GLU A 67 7.45 13.90 10.86
C GLU A 67 7.96 12.62 11.52
N LEU A 68 8.42 11.66 10.73
CA LEU A 68 8.89 10.37 11.25
C LEU A 68 10.25 10.43 11.96
N ARG A 69 11.01 11.53 11.78
CA ARG A 69 12.32 11.67 12.40
C ARG A 69 12.28 11.98 13.91
N ASP A 70 11.13 12.42 14.42
CA ASP A 70 11.00 12.78 15.83
C ASP A 70 10.50 11.57 16.62
N PRO A 71 11.38 10.87 17.38
CA PRO A 71 10.97 9.68 18.10
C PRO A 71 10.02 9.97 19.26
N ILE A 72 10.08 11.17 19.82
CA ILE A 72 9.19 11.57 20.94
C ILE A 72 7.77 11.79 20.41
N LYS A 73 7.65 12.54 19.32
CA LYS A 73 6.35 12.80 18.69
C LYS A 73 5.74 11.53 18.09
N ASN A 74 6.57 10.53 17.76
CA ASN A 74 6.12 9.27 17.19
C ASN A 74 5.90 8.17 18.22
N TYR A 75 6.06 8.48 19.51
CA TYR A 75 5.80 7.54 20.58
C TYR A 75 4.32 7.60 20.95
N HIS A 76 3.55 6.68 20.40
CA HIS A 76 2.11 6.62 20.61
C HIS A 76 1.77 5.27 21.25
N LYS A 77 1.69 5.25 22.58
CA LYS A 77 1.31 4.05 23.33
C LYS A 77 -0.20 4.03 23.55
N PHE A 78 -0.83 2.94 23.22
CA PHE A 78 -2.28 2.74 23.40
C PHE A 78 -2.55 1.43 24.12
N ALA A 79 -3.58 1.42 24.97
CA ALA A 79 -4.22 0.15 25.32
C ALA A 79 -4.87 -0.42 24.06
N VAL A 80 -4.75 -1.73 23.85
CA VAL A 80 -5.34 -2.40 22.69
C VAL A 80 -6.84 -2.10 22.59
N GLN A 81 -7.54 -2.14 23.72
CA GLN A 81 -8.98 -1.87 23.76
C GLN A 81 -9.33 -0.44 23.32
N GLU A 82 -8.50 0.54 23.71
CA GLU A 82 -8.73 1.93 23.30
C GLU A 82 -8.48 2.13 21.81
N PHE A 83 -7.41 1.54 21.29
CA PHE A 83 -7.12 1.63 19.86
C PHE A 83 -8.18 0.89 19.03
N GLN A 84 -8.71 -0.22 19.57
CA GLN A 84 -9.82 -0.95 18.94
C GLN A 84 -11.08 -0.07 18.80
N LYS A 85 -11.37 0.75 19.82
CA LYS A 85 -12.53 1.67 19.76
C LYS A 85 -12.34 2.72 18.67
N GLN A 86 -11.10 3.20 18.46
CA GLN A 86 -10.78 4.19 17.42
C GLN A 86 -10.78 3.59 16.02
N THR A 87 -10.50 2.29 15.91
CA THR A 87 -10.39 1.60 14.63
C THR A 87 -11.24 0.33 14.61
N PRO A 88 -12.58 0.48 14.71
CA PRO A 88 -13.46 -0.68 14.90
C PRO A 88 -13.50 -1.67 13.72
N ASN A 89 -13.07 -1.26 12.52
CA ASN A 89 -13.02 -2.15 11.35
C ASN A 89 -11.73 -2.99 11.28
N LEU A 90 -10.81 -2.78 12.23
CA LEU A 90 -9.59 -3.57 12.38
C LEU A 90 -9.71 -4.42 13.65
N ASN A 91 -9.61 -5.74 13.54
CA ASN A 91 -9.75 -6.63 14.69
C ASN A 91 -8.36 -6.88 15.31
N TRP A 92 -7.95 -5.97 16.21
CA TRP A 92 -6.61 -6.04 16.83
C TRP A 92 -6.41 -7.31 17.65
N LYS A 93 -7.45 -7.78 18.33
CA LYS A 93 -7.37 -9.02 19.11
C LYS A 93 -7.01 -10.21 18.19
N ASP A 94 -7.66 -10.30 17.05
CA ASP A 94 -7.40 -11.37 16.09
C ASP A 94 -6.02 -11.23 15.45
N ILE A 95 -5.64 -9.99 15.11
CA ILE A 95 -4.31 -9.69 14.53
C ILE A 95 -3.20 -10.13 15.49
N LEU A 96 -3.30 -9.72 16.76
CA LEU A 96 -2.29 -10.08 17.77
C LEU A 96 -2.25 -11.59 18.01
N ARG A 97 -3.41 -12.23 18.03
CA ARG A 97 -3.51 -13.68 18.18
C ARG A 97 -2.79 -14.41 17.03
N ARG A 98 -3.01 -13.96 15.80
CA ARG A 98 -2.37 -14.56 14.61
C ARG A 98 -0.85 -14.35 14.60
N LEU A 99 -0.38 -13.27 15.21
CA LEU A 99 1.05 -12.98 15.35
C LEU A 99 1.67 -13.61 16.59
N ASP A 100 0.87 -14.34 17.38
CA ASP A 100 1.25 -14.94 18.67
C ASP A 100 1.82 -13.91 19.66
N VAL A 101 1.23 -12.71 19.66
CA VAL A 101 1.60 -11.62 20.57
C VAL A 101 0.55 -11.50 21.66
N LYS A 102 0.98 -11.67 22.90
CA LYS A 102 0.12 -11.56 24.10
C LYS A 102 0.45 -10.26 24.81
N THR A 103 -0.37 -9.23 24.59
CA THR A 103 -0.18 -7.92 25.19
C THR A 103 -1.51 -7.19 25.29
N ASP A 104 -1.62 -6.29 26.25
CA ASP A 104 -2.76 -5.38 26.37
C ASP A 104 -2.41 -3.95 25.93
N THR A 105 -1.15 -3.70 25.54
CA THR A 105 -0.68 -2.39 25.08
C THR A 105 0.13 -2.55 23.78
N ILE A 106 0.05 -1.53 22.92
CA ILE A 106 0.77 -1.49 21.65
C ILE A 106 1.39 -0.11 21.44
N LEU A 107 2.51 -0.09 20.73
CA LEU A 107 3.12 1.15 20.23
C LEU A 107 2.74 1.29 18.75
N VAL A 108 2.12 2.39 18.41
CA VAL A 108 1.64 2.66 17.05
C VAL A 108 2.43 3.84 16.48
N GLN A 109 3.22 3.59 15.45
CA GLN A 109 4.09 4.64 14.88
C GLN A 109 3.32 5.69 14.07
N GLN A 110 2.24 5.32 13.41
CA GLN A 110 1.47 6.24 12.57
C GLN A 110 -0.03 6.04 12.85
N PRO A 111 -0.56 6.55 13.99
CA PRO A 111 -1.98 6.36 14.29
C PRO A 111 -2.91 6.87 13.18
N LYS A 112 -2.58 8.01 12.56
CA LYS A 112 -3.37 8.58 11.46
C LYS A 112 -3.53 7.61 10.30
N PHE A 113 -2.48 6.84 10.00
CA PHE A 113 -2.53 5.81 8.96
C PHE A 113 -3.59 4.75 9.27
N TYR A 114 -3.61 4.26 10.52
CA TYR A 114 -4.56 3.21 10.92
C TYR A 114 -5.99 3.73 10.99
N LEU A 115 -6.18 5.00 11.37
CA LEU A 115 -7.51 5.63 11.33
C LEU A 115 -8.01 5.72 9.88
N ALA A 116 -7.14 6.15 8.96
CA ALA A 116 -7.49 6.23 7.54
C ALA A 116 -7.76 4.83 6.96
N LEU A 117 -6.93 3.85 7.29
CA LEU A 117 -7.12 2.46 6.85
C LEU A 117 -8.47 1.92 7.34
N ASN A 118 -8.80 2.17 8.60
CA ASN A 118 -10.09 1.78 9.18
C ASN A 118 -11.26 2.37 8.37
N ASN A 119 -11.16 3.65 8.01
CA ASN A 119 -12.21 4.33 7.23
C ASN A 119 -12.29 3.77 5.81
N LEU A 120 -11.14 3.48 5.18
CA LEU A 120 -11.10 2.90 3.84
C LEU A 120 -11.66 1.48 3.81
N LEU A 121 -11.47 0.70 4.88
CA LEU A 121 -12.06 -0.64 4.98
C LEU A 121 -13.59 -0.58 4.96
N LYS A 122 -14.16 0.53 5.44
CA LYS A 122 -15.60 0.75 5.40
C LYS A 122 -16.07 1.35 4.07
N SER A 123 -15.34 2.31 3.52
CA SER A 123 -15.78 3.11 2.37
C SER A 123 -15.47 2.47 1.01
N GLN A 124 -14.43 1.66 0.92
CA GLN A 124 -14.04 1.02 -0.33
C GLN A 124 -14.65 -0.38 -0.43
N SER A 125 -15.02 -0.77 -1.64
CA SER A 125 -15.67 -2.08 -1.86
C SER A 125 -14.70 -3.23 -1.57
N LEU A 126 -15.27 -4.38 -1.21
CA LEU A 126 -14.50 -5.62 -1.07
C LEU A 126 -13.77 -5.97 -2.37
N ASP A 127 -14.40 -5.72 -3.52
CA ASP A 127 -13.79 -6.02 -4.82
C ASP A 127 -12.56 -5.14 -5.06
N SER A 128 -12.59 -3.86 -4.67
CA SER A 128 -11.41 -2.99 -4.76
C SER A 128 -10.25 -3.52 -3.93
N TRP A 129 -10.52 -3.97 -2.69
CA TRP A 129 -9.49 -4.56 -1.84
C TRP A 129 -8.95 -5.87 -2.42
N LYS A 130 -9.80 -6.70 -3.00
CA LYS A 130 -9.37 -7.94 -3.68
C LYS A 130 -8.48 -7.63 -4.87
N THR A 131 -8.82 -6.62 -5.65
CA THR A 131 -8.04 -6.18 -6.81
C THR A 131 -6.64 -5.73 -6.37
N LYS A 132 -6.58 -4.93 -5.29
CA LYS A 132 -5.29 -4.49 -4.74
C LYS A 132 -4.47 -5.68 -4.22
N LEU A 133 -5.09 -6.62 -3.51
CA LEU A 133 -4.37 -7.81 -3.00
C LEU A 133 -3.81 -8.66 -4.14
N LYS A 134 -4.54 -8.82 -5.24
CA LYS A 134 -4.04 -9.53 -6.42
C LYS A 134 -2.79 -8.84 -6.98
N ALA A 135 -2.82 -7.52 -7.12
CA ALA A 135 -1.67 -6.75 -7.59
C ALA A 135 -0.47 -6.91 -6.64
N ASP A 136 -0.70 -6.82 -5.33
CA ASP A 136 0.35 -6.94 -4.32
C ASP A 136 1.00 -8.33 -4.36
N LEU A 137 0.20 -9.38 -4.46
CA LEU A 137 0.69 -10.76 -4.55
C LEU A 137 1.50 -10.97 -5.84
N ALA A 138 0.98 -10.50 -6.97
CA ALA A 138 1.67 -10.62 -8.26
C ALA A 138 3.02 -9.89 -8.22
N ASN A 139 3.04 -8.68 -7.65
CA ASN A 139 4.27 -7.89 -7.53
C ASN A 139 5.28 -8.57 -6.59
N ALA A 140 4.82 -9.07 -5.44
CA ALA A 140 5.70 -9.73 -4.47
C ALA A 140 6.32 -11.00 -5.06
N SER A 141 5.57 -11.71 -5.89
CA SER A 141 6.00 -12.97 -6.50
C SER A 141 6.76 -12.80 -7.82
N ALA A 142 6.83 -11.58 -8.35
CA ALA A 142 7.31 -11.33 -9.71
C ALA A 142 8.71 -11.87 -9.98
N ALA A 143 9.60 -11.82 -9.00
CA ALA A 143 10.98 -12.31 -9.15
C ALA A 143 11.05 -13.82 -9.33
N ALA A 144 10.08 -14.56 -8.76
CA ALA A 144 10.02 -16.03 -8.84
C ALA A 144 9.14 -16.53 -9.99
N LEU A 145 8.44 -15.61 -10.67
CA LEU A 145 7.53 -15.96 -11.75
C LEU A 145 8.21 -15.90 -13.11
N SER A 146 7.44 -15.93 -14.18
CA SER A 146 7.96 -16.01 -15.56
C SER A 146 8.81 -14.78 -15.94
N LYS A 147 9.51 -14.91 -17.08
CA LYS A 147 10.32 -13.83 -17.66
C LYS A 147 9.50 -12.54 -17.82
N GLY A 148 8.23 -12.65 -18.26
CA GLY A 148 7.35 -11.48 -18.42
C GLY A 148 7.18 -10.65 -17.16
N PHE A 149 7.02 -11.32 -16.00
CA PHE A 149 6.93 -10.62 -14.72
C PHE A 149 8.23 -9.89 -14.37
N ARG A 150 9.37 -10.56 -14.58
CA ARG A 150 10.68 -9.96 -14.28
C ARG A 150 10.96 -8.75 -15.16
N GLU A 151 10.63 -8.84 -16.45
CA GLU A 151 10.79 -7.73 -17.38
C GLU A 151 9.91 -6.55 -17.03
N ALA A 152 8.62 -6.79 -16.71
CA ALA A 152 7.69 -5.74 -16.32
C ALA A 152 8.20 -5.02 -15.06
N LYS A 153 8.67 -5.78 -14.08
CA LYS A 153 9.22 -5.23 -12.83
C LYS A 153 10.47 -4.38 -13.10
N PHE A 154 11.37 -4.84 -13.96
CA PHE A 154 12.59 -4.10 -14.31
C PHE A 154 12.28 -2.78 -15.02
N GLU A 155 11.31 -2.79 -15.94
CA GLU A 155 10.90 -1.56 -16.65
C GLU A 155 10.47 -0.46 -15.68
N LEU A 156 9.69 -0.79 -14.67
CA LEU A 156 9.25 0.21 -13.69
C LEU A 156 10.36 0.54 -12.68
N PHE A 157 10.82 -0.46 -11.95
CA PHE A 157 11.70 -0.21 -10.80
C PHE A 157 13.16 0.02 -11.21
N GLY A 158 13.64 -0.65 -12.25
CA GLY A 158 14.99 -0.45 -12.75
C GLY A 158 15.11 0.83 -13.56
N LYS A 159 14.35 0.93 -14.64
CA LYS A 159 14.47 2.04 -15.59
C LYS A 159 13.75 3.30 -15.13
N THR A 160 12.44 3.24 -14.89
CA THR A 160 11.64 4.45 -14.65
C THR A 160 11.99 5.12 -13.33
N LEU A 161 12.10 4.34 -12.25
CA LEU A 161 12.35 4.89 -10.92
C LEU A 161 13.82 5.11 -10.62
N ASN A 162 14.71 4.21 -11.06
CA ASN A 162 16.13 4.26 -10.70
C ASN A 162 17.04 4.71 -11.84
N GLY A 163 16.55 4.83 -13.05
CA GLY A 163 17.32 5.34 -14.19
C GLY A 163 18.42 4.40 -14.70
N GLN A 164 18.23 3.08 -14.55
CA GLN A 164 19.20 2.08 -15.03
C GLN A 164 19.02 1.73 -16.52
#